data_18e8af5ccf75a2eea3cc5c86c62d7ee8
#
_entry.id   18e8af5ccf75a2eea3cc5c86c62d7ee8
#
_cell.length_a   1.000
_cell.length_b   1.000
_cell.length_c   1.000
_cell.angle_alpha   90.00
_cell.angle_beta   90.00
_cell.angle_gamma   90.00
#
_symmetry.space_group_name_H-M   'P 1'
#
loop_
_entity.id
_entity.type
_entity.pdbx_description
1 polymer ?
#
loop_
_entity_poly.entity_id
_entity_poly.type
_entity_poly.pdbx_seq_one_letter_code
_entity_poly.pdbx_strand_id
1 'polypeptide(L)'
;MKKVKRKLSTILAADCVDFSSFMDKDEELTLDHLKFCRSIIDPIIDKYEGRIFYTAGDSVIAEFKSPVSSVNAAIEFQKSILERNKSIRNDFKLVWRVGIHLDDVIIEGDNIFG
;
A
#
# COMPACT_ATOMS: atom_id res chain seq x y z
N MET A 1 -9.79 -26.60 19.89
CA MET A 1 -8.99 -25.38 20.15
C MET A 1 -8.23 -25.00 18.89
N LYS A 2 -8.40 -23.76 18.44
CA LYS A 2 -7.70 -23.27 17.27
C LYS A 2 -6.20 -23.11 17.57
N LYS A 3 -5.37 -23.65 16.70
CA LYS A 3 -3.94 -23.42 16.78
C LYS A 3 -3.63 -22.02 16.23
N VAL A 4 -2.94 -21.23 17.03
CA VAL A 4 -2.40 -19.95 16.60
C VAL A 4 -1.07 -20.22 15.91
N LYS A 5 -0.94 -19.77 14.67
CA LYS A 5 0.31 -19.86 13.93
C LYS A 5 1.03 -18.52 14.01
N ARG A 6 2.32 -18.58 14.27
CA ARG A 6 3.22 -17.42 14.20
C ARG A 6 4.14 -17.56 13.01
N LYS A 7 4.46 -16.44 12.40
CA LYS A 7 5.31 -16.42 11.21
C LYS A 7 6.05 -15.10 11.15
N LEU A 8 7.32 -15.15 10.82
CA LEU A 8 8.09 -13.96 10.50
C LEU A 8 7.69 -13.53 9.08
N SER A 9 7.20 -12.32 8.95
CA SER A 9 6.70 -11.82 7.67
C SER A 9 7.22 -10.42 7.39
N THR A 10 7.35 -10.09 6.11
CA THR A 10 7.66 -8.73 5.68
C THR A 10 6.33 -8.01 5.46
N ILE A 11 6.16 -6.89 6.16
CA ILE A 11 4.95 -6.08 6.09
C ILE A 11 5.30 -4.75 5.40
N LEU A 12 4.53 -4.43 4.37
CA LEU A 12 4.58 -3.14 3.70
C LEU A 12 3.32 -2.37 4.08
N ALA A 13 3.50 -1.15 4.58
CA ALA A 13 2.39 -0.24 4.85
C ALA A 13 2.57 1.02 4.02
N ALA A 14 1.55 1.39 3.27
CA ALA A 14 1.56 2.57 2.42
C ALA A 14 0.37 3.46 2.73
N ASP A 15 0.58 4.76 2.72
CA ASP A 15 -0.49 5.74 2.82
C ASP A 15 -0.15 7.00 2.01
N CYS A 16 -1.16 7.83 1.83
CA CYS A 16 -1.05 9.05 1.05
C CYS A 16 -0.73 10.23 1.96
N VAL A 17 0.31 10.99 1.63
CA VAL A 17 0.68 12.20 2.37
C VAL A 17 -0.44 13.23 2.24
N ASP A 18 -0.86 13.84 3.35
CA ASP A 18 -1.88 14.89 3.41
C ASP A 18 -3.24 14.50 2.80
N PHE A 19 -3.61 13.24 2.90
CA PHE A 19 -4.86 12.74 2.33
C PHE A 19 -6.08 13.53 2.81
N SER A 20 -6.17 13.82 4.11
CA SER A 20 -7.28 14.60 4.67
C SER A 20 -7.39 15.98 4.03
N SER A 21 -6.26 16.62 3.75
CA SER A 21 -6.23 17.93 3.10
C SER A 21 -6.79 17.87 1.68
N PHE A 22 -6.44 16.83 0.93
CA PHE A 22 -7.02 16.60 -0.41
C PHE A 22 -8.52 16.33 -0.34
N MET A 23 -8.95 15.51 0.63
CA MET A 23 -10.37 15.22 0.84
C MET A 23 -11.16 16.48 1.16
N ASP A 24 -10.59 17.40 1.96
CA ASP A 24 -11.25 18.67 2.29
C ASP A 24 -11.37 19.59 1.08
N LYS A 25 -10.44 19.53 0.14
CA LYS A 25 -10.48 20.34 -1.08
C LYS A 25 -11.53 19.85 -2.07
N ASP A 26 -11.54 18.56 -2.34
CA ASP A 26 -12.45 17.94 -3.30
C ASP A 26 -12.48 16.44 -3.05
N GLU A 27 -13.49 15.98 -2.32
CA GLU A 27 -13.60 14.58 -1.90
C GLU A 27 -13.72 13.65 -3.10
N GLU A 28 -14.60 13.96 -4.04
CA GLU A 28 -14.86 13.10 -5.20
C GLU A 28 -13.62 12.96 -6.08
N LEU A 29 -12.97 14.08 -6.37
CA LEU A 29 -11.76 14.08 -7.19
C LEU A 29 -10.61 13.35 -6.49
N THR A 30 -10.46 13.54 -5.19
CA THR A 30 -9.44 12.84 -4.39
C THR A 30 -9.65 11.34 -4.44
N LEU A 31 -10.90 10.88 -4.29
CA LEU A 31 -11.20 9.46 -4.36
C LEU A 31 -10.93 8.88 -5.76
N ASP A 32 -11.19 9.66 -6.82
CA ASP A 32 -10.86 9.22 -8.18
C ASP A 32 -9.35 9.06 -8.37
N HIS A 33 -8.55 10.02 -7.88
CA HIS A 33 -7.09 9.92 -7.91
C HIS A 33 -6.58 8.76 -7.06
N LEU A 34 -7.19 8.53 -5.90
CA LEU A 34 -6.84 7.40 -5.05
C LEU A 34 -7.07 6.07 -5.77
N LYS A 35 -8.22 5.90 -6.39
CA LYS A 35 -8.54 4.69 -7.16
C LYS A 35 -7.55 4.48 -8.30
N PHE A 36 -7.15 5.55 -8.97
CA PHE A 36 -6.16 5.45 -10.03
C PHE A 36 -4.82 4.99 -9.48
N CYS A 37 -4.35 5.56 -8.38
CA CYS A 37 -3.12 5.11 -7.72
C CYS A 37 -3.20 3.64 -7.31
N ARG A 38 -4.34 3.20 -6.77
CA ARG A 38 -4.55 1.80 -6.39
C ARG A 38 -4.52 0.88 -7.61
N SER A 39 -4.96 1.35 -8.77
CA SER A 39 -4.87 0.58 -10.01
C SER A 39 -3.42 0.36 -10.46
N ILE A 40 -2.49 1.17 -9.97
CA ILE A 40 -1.05 1.00 -10.17
C ILE A 40 -0.45 0.12 -9.06
N ILE A 41 -0.77 0.41 -7.81
CA ILE A 41 -0.18 -0.24 -6.63
C ILE A 41 -0.56 -1.71 -6.57
N ASP A 42 -1.83 -2.04 -6.68
CA ASP A 42 -2.34 -3.39 -6.43
C ASP A 42 -1.74 -4.44 -7.38
N PRO A 43 -1.70 -4.21 -8.72
CA PRO A 43 -1.08 -5.16 -9.63
C PRO A 43 0.43 -5.32 -9.39
N ILE A 44 1.12 -4.26 -8.97
CA ILE A 44 2.57 -4.34 -8.70
C ILE A 44 2.84 -5.16 -7.45
N ILE A 45 2.04 -4.98 -6.40
CA ILE A 45 2.15 -5.82 -5.19
C ILE A 45 1.95 -7.30 -5.58
N ASP A 46 0.93 -7.58 -6.38
CA ASP A 46 0.66 -8.94 -6.84
C ASP A 46 1.81 -9.51 -7.69
N LYS A 47 2.38 -8.71 -8.57
CA LYS A 47 3.53 -9.09 -9.41
C LYS A 47 4.71 -9.58 -8.58
N TYR A 48 4.95 -8.99 -7.42
CA TYR A 48 6.04 -9.37 -6.51
C TYR A 48 5.59 -10.35 -5.43
N GLU A 49 4.48 -11.03 -5.68
CA GLU A 49 3.93 -12.07 -4.79
C GLU A 49 3.53 -11.55 -3.41
N GLY A 50 3.20 -10.27 -3.33
CA GLY A 50 2.62 -9.69 -2.13
C GLY A 50 1.12 -9.93 -2.05
N ARG A 51 0.58 -9.87 -0.85
CA ARG A 51 -0.85 -10.02 -0.62
C ARG A 51 -1.35 -8.85 0.23
N ILE A 52 -2.24 -8.04 -0.33
CA ILE A 52 -2.92 -7.00 0.43
C ILE A 52 -3.93 -7.66 1.35
N PHE A 53 -3.81 -7.44 2.66
CA PHE A 53 -4.72 -8.03 3.63
C PHE A 53 -5.54 -6.99 4.40
N TYR A 54 -5.23 -5.71 4.22
CA TYR A 54 -5.97 -4.64 4.89
C TYR A 54 -5.92 -3.36 4.06
N THR A 55 -7.08 -2.73 3.93
CA THR A 55 -7.20 -1.40 3.34
C THR A 55 -8.19 -0.58 4.15
N ALA A 56 -7.89 0.69 4.36
CA ALA A 56 -8.81 1.63 5.01
C ALA A 56 -8.49 3.03 4.50
N GLY A 57 -9.46 3.67 3.83
CA GLY A 57 -9.22 4.97 3.19
C GLY A 57 -8.06 4.89 2.22
N ASP A 58 -7.00 5.66 2.49
CA ASP A 58 -5.77 5.65 1.71
C ASP A 58 -4.74 4.61 2.17
N SER A 59 -5.00 3.91 3.28
CA SER A 59 -4.05 2.94 3.82
C SER A 59 -4.10 1.61 3.08
N VAL A 60 -2.93 1.09 2.74
CA VAL A 60 -2.76 -0.22 2.12
C VAL A 60 -1.71 -0.98 2.93
N ILE A 61 -2.06 -2.16 3.41
CA ILE A 61 -1.13 -3.02 4.14
C ILE A 61 -1.06 -4.37 3.45
N ALA A 62 0.17 -4.78 3.12
CA ALA A 62 0.42 -6.03 2.40
C ALA A 62 1.52 -6.82 3.07
N GLU A 63 1.45 -8.13 2.94
CA GLU A 63 2.53 -9.01 3.35
C GLU A 63 3.30 -9.53 2.14
N PHE A 64 4.59 -9.76 2.32
CA PHE A 64 5.46 -10.36 1.33
C PHE A 64 6.25 -11.49 1.97
N LYS A 65 6.62 -12.48 1.16
CA LYS A 65 7.46 -13.59 1.62
C LYS A 65 8.92 -13.17 1.80
N SER A 66 9.33 -12.09 1.14
CA SER A 66 10.71 -11.66 1.08
C SER A 66 10.79 -10.14 1.24
N PRO A 67 11.75 -9.65 2.09
CA PRO A 67 12.01 -8.20 2.17
C PRO A 67 12.42 -7.61 0.81
N VAL A 68 13.20 -8.33 0.03
CA VAL A 68 13.65 -7.86 -1.29
C VAL A 68 12.46 -7.63 -2.22
N SER A 69 11.51 -8.56 -2.25
CA SER A 69 10.31 -8.43 -3.07
C SER A 69 9.48 -7.21 -2.67
N SER A 70 9.34 -6.95 -1.37
CA SER A 70 8.58 -5.79 -0.88
C SER A 70 9.25 -4.47 -1.26
N VAL A 71 10.58 -4.39 -1.17
CA VAL A 71 11.33 -3.20 -1.57
C VAL A 71 11.20 -2.97 -3.07
N ASN A 72 11.33 -4.01 -3.87
CA ASN A 72 11.19 -3.91 -5.32
C ASN A 72 9.79 -3.46 -5.74
N ALA A 73 8.76 -3.99 -5.08
CA ALA A 73 7.39 -3.56 -5.33
C ALA A 73 7.20 -2.07 -5.00
N ALA A 74 7.71 -1.63 -3.84
CA ALA A 74 7.62 -0.24 -3.41
C ALA A 74 8.33 0.70 -4.40
N ILE A 75 9.53 0.36 -4.82
CA ILE A 75 10.29 1.16 -5.79
C ILE A 75 9.51 1.26 -7.11
N GLU A 76 8.99 0.15 -7.60
CA GLU A 76 8.27 0.14 -8.89
C GLU A 76 7.00 0.99 -8.83
N PHE A 77 6.15 0.81 -7.81
CA PHE A 77 4.93 1.60 -7.79
C PHE A 77 5.18 3.07 -7.46
N GLN A 78 6.20 3.39 -6.66
CA GLN A 78 6.59 4.78 -6.42
C GLN A 78 7.03 5.47 -7.72
N LYS A 79 7.84 4.79 -8.53
CA LYS A 79 8.26 5.32 -9.85
C LYS A 79 7.06 5.53 -10.77
N SER A 80 6.15 4.57 -10.81
CA SER A 80 4.95 4.65 -11.66
C SER A 80 4.04 5.80 -11.26
N ILE A 81 3.86 6.02 -9.95
CA ILE A 81 3.05 7.13 -9.45
C ILE A 81 3.72 8.47 -9.72
N LEU A 82 5.04 8.58 -9.52
CA LEU A 82 5.77 9.81 -9.84
C LEU A 82 5.68 10.14 -11.33
N GLU A 83 5.77 9.14 -12.18
CA GLU A 83 5.63 9.34 -13.63
C GLU A 83 4.21 9.83 -13.98
N ARG A 84 3.19 9.23 -13.40
CA ARG A 84 1.80 9.68 -13.54
C ARG A 84 1.64 11.13 -13.07
N ASN A 85 2.25 11.47 -11.94
CA ASN A 85 2.11 12.80 -11.34
C ASN A 85 2.68 13.91 -12.22
N LYS A 86 3.58 13.62 -13.14
CA LYS A 86 4.11 14.62 -14.08
C LYS A 86 3.04 15.23 -14.97
N SER A 87 1.97 14.49 -15.26
CA SER A 87 0.86 14.96 -16.08
C SER A 87 -0.33 15.48 -15.27
N ILE A 88 -0.23 15.49 -13.94
CA ILE A 88 -1.31 15.91 -13.04
C ILE A 88 -1.02 17.33 -12.55
N ARG A 89 -2.08 18.10 -12.32
CA ARG A 89 -1.98 19.45 -11.74
C ARG A 89 -1.39 19.37 -10.33
N ASN A 90 -0.59 20.40 -9.95
CA ASN A 90 0.17 20.42 -8.70
C ASN A 90 -0.67 20.17 -7.45
N ASP A 91 -1.90 20.65 -7.42
CA ASP A 91 -2.78 20.54 -6.27
C ASP A 91 -3.43 19.15 -6.09
N PHE A 92 -3.21 18.21 -7.04
CA PHE A 92 -3.73 16.85 -6.95
C PHE A 92 -2.69 15.77 -7.23
N LYS A 93 -1.42 16.06 -6.98
CA LYS A 93 -0.36 15.05 -7.04
C LYS A 93 -0.32 14.29 -5.72
N LEU A 94 -0.93 13.12 -5.69
CA LEU A 94 -0.89 12.26 -4.52
C LEU A 94 0.51 11.66 -4.34
N VAL A 95 1.10 11.88 -3.19
CA VAL A 95 2.42 11.36 -2.82
C VAL A 95 2.24 10.27 -1.79
N TRP A 96 2.90 9.13 -1.98
CA TRP A 96 2.76 7.97 -1.10
C TRP A 96 3.97 7.80 -0.20
N ARG A 97 3.68 7.47 1.07
CA ARG A 97 4.69 7.04 2.03
C ARG A 97 4.64 5.53 2.13
N VAL A 98 5.81 4.90 2.22
CA VAL A 98 5.90 3.45 2.35
C VAL A 98 6.83 3.11 3.51
N GLY A 99 6.35 2.29 4.43
CA GLY A 99 7.15 1.69 5.47
C GLY A 99 7.21 0.18 5.28
N ILE A 100 8.38 -0.40 5.47
CA ILE A 100 8.59 -1.85 5.36
C ILE A 100 9.31 -2.33 6.60
N HIS A 101 8.82 -3.41 7.21
CA HIS A 101 9.46 -4.00 8.37
C HIS A 101 9.21 -5.51 8.43
N LEU A 102 10.11 -6.20 9.10
CA LEU A 102 9.91 -7.60 9.46
C LEU A 102 9.15 -7.65 10.78
N ASP A 103 8.16 -8.50 10.85
CA ASP A 103 7.36 -8.67 12.03
C ASP A 103 7.02 -10.14 12.28
N ASP A 104 6.93 -10.49 13.54
CA ASP A 104 6.43 -11.79 13.96
C ASP A 104 4.91 -11.68 14.06
N VAL A 105 4.23 -12.17 13.05
CA VAL A 105 2.78 -12.01 12.92
C VAL A 105 2.04 -13.28 13.34
N ILE A 106 0.84 -13.08 13.85
CA ILE A 106 -0.10 -14.17 14.16
C ILE A 106 -1.03 -14.32 12.97
N ILE A 107 -1.13 -15.55 12.47
CA ILE A 107 -2.01 -15.87 11.35
C ILE A 107 -3.21 -16.64 11.87
N GLU A 108 -4.40 -16.16 11.55
CA GLU A 108 -5.65 -16.83 11.85
C GLU A 108 -6.52 -16.78 10.58
N GLY A 109 -6.58 -17.91 9.87
CA GLY A 109 -7.23 -17.96 8.56
C GLY A 109 -6.51 -17.04 7.58
N ASP A 110 -7.24 -16.08 7.00
CA ASP A 110 -6.68 -15.06 6.11
C ASP A 110 -6.26 -13.78 6.84
N ASN A 111 -6.47 -13.72 8.14
CA ASN A 111 -6.15 -12.53 8.96
C ASN A 111 -4.72 -12.59 9.47
N ILE A 112 -4.10 -11.42 9.55
CA ILE A 112 -2.74 -11.24 10.05
C ILE A 112 -2.77 -10.18 11.15
N PHE A 113 -2.16 -10.51 12.27
CA PHE A 113 -2.08 -9.62 13.44
C PHE A 113 -0.61 -9.42 13.80
N GLY A 114 -0.20 -8.16 13.82
CA GLY A 114 1.15 -7.78 14.20
C GLY A 114 1.35 -7.57 15.69
#